data_d0e70a6e4135eba8e7e524bfbfb04ee3
#
_entry.id   d0e70a6e4135eba8e7e524bfbfb04ee3
#
_cell.length_a   1.000
_cell.length_b   1.000
_cell.length_c   1.000
_cell.angle_alpha   90.00
_cell.angle_beta   90.00
_cell.angle_gamma   90.00
#
_symmetry.space_group_name_H-M   'P 1'
#
loop_
_entity.id
_entity.type
_entity.pdbx_description
1 polymer ?
#
loop_
_entity_poly.entity_id
_entity_poly.type
_entity_poly.pdbx_seq_one_letter_code
_entity_poly.pdbx_strand_id
1 'polypeptide(L)'
;MSYLALYRKYRPVDFDDVYGQEEVVTVIKNAIANGKVSHAYLFSGPRGTGKTTVAKIIARLVNCEHLVDSKPCGKCYNCLNFNNSNDIVEIDAASNNGVDEIRELRDKINLVPSNAKYKVYIIDEVHMLTNQAFNALLKTLEEPPSHVIFILATTEPSKIPLTISSRCQKFRFSKISDNKIVDRLKDIVKLENINIDNDALFEIARVSDGGMRDSINMLDQLISYSNSKITLSDVYAVNGSVSYDELFTLIKDIYNNDKVDIINFVDKLDNEGKEIIKFLQELLIFLKDVILYKNAKILSNIEIKNDYIIKTSELYSDNLLYDLIENLNDVQNAIKSSTHGSIIFMTFILKFSDAIYNNDNNSDNNTIKIDETVEKNKNNAGENNKKEKNISREIKKVGNIQKMSDDEINVRVNNALATASKGVLNNFKNNWSKIDDYLTDEKFSVVSGLLKDFVPVVASEKYVIVASDLISVVDRINDDIIDVEMFFRKLFDFNIFVVAITTDRWKDEKNKYVSNIKNGIKYYVKELNKSNVDETKNNNPVDELIDLLGDSVIEYK
;
A
#
# COMPACT_ATOMS: atom_id res chain seq x y z
N MET A 1 -1.10 44.07 -6.41
CA MET A 1 -1.40 42.83 -7.18
C MET A 1 -1.72 41.75 -6.18
N SER A 2 -2.78 40.95 -6.42
CA SER A 2 -3.05 39.80 -5.56
C SER A 2 -1.91 38.77 -5.74
N TYR A 3 -1.42 38.22 -4.65
CA TYR A 3 -0.41 37.16 -4.64
C TYR A 3 -0.93 35.96 -5.43
N LEU A 4 -0.11 35.48 -6.39
CA LEU A 4 -0.42 34.28 -7.18
C LEU A 4 0.56 33.19 -6.78
N ALA A 5 0.05 32.10 -6.22
CA ALA A 5 0.84 30.95 -5.78
C ALA A 5 1.75 30.43 -6.91
N LEU A 6 2.99 30.06 -6.58
CA LEU A 6 4.02 29.69 -7.56
C LEU A 6 3.60 28.54 -8.47
N TYR A 7 2.88 27.52 -7.95
CA TYR A 7 2.40 26.40 -8.77
C TYR A 7 1.39 26.81 -9.86
N ARG A 8 0.72 27.97 -9.71
CA ARG A 8 -0.15 28.56 -10.74
C ARG A 8 0.66 29.45 -11.70
N LYS A 9 1.57 30.28 -11.16
CA LYS A 9 2.43 31.19 -11.93
C LYS A 9 3.33 30.42 -12.90
N TYR A 10 3.94 29.32 -12.45
CA TYR A 10 4.88 28.50 -13.20
C TYR A 10 4.26 27.23 -13.82
N ARG A 11 2.93 27.19 -13.95
CA ARG A 11 2.26 26.09 -14.63
C ARG A 11 2.64 26.09 -16.11
N PRO A 12 3.19 24.96 -16.64
CA PRO A 12 3.59 24.84 -18.04
C PRO A 12 2.49 25.28 -19.02
N VAL A 13 2.85 26.09 -20.00
CA VAL A 13 1.96 26.58 -21.05
C VAL A 13 2.21 25.91 -22.38
N ASP A 14 3.38 25.29 -22.55
CA ASP A 14 3.73 24.43 -23.67
C ASP A 14 4.46 23.17 -23.22
N PHE A 15 4.77 22.26 -24.14
CA PHE A 15 5.38 20.99 -23.83
C PHE A 15 6.85 21.07 -23.40
N ASP A 16 7.57 22.12 -23.77
CA ASP A 16 8.99 22.26 -23.46
C ASP A 16 9.22 22.57 -21.98
N ASP A 17 8.18 23.10 -21.30
CA ASP A 17 8.18 23.34 -19.85
C ASP A 17 7.73 22.11 -19.03
N VAL A 18 7.39 20.98 -19.66
CA VAL A 18 6.95 19.77 -18.97
C VAL A 18 8.15 18.88 -18.67
N TYR A 19 8.43 18.69 -17.40
CA TYR A 19 9.55 17.87 -16.91
C TYR A 19 9.12 16.44 -16.57
N GLY A 20 9.95 15.45 -16.92
CA GLY A 20 9.83 14.07 -16.48
C GLY A 20 8.73 13.24 -17.16
N GLN A 21 8.15 13.73 -18.28
CA GLN A 21 7.12 13.03 -19.06
C GLN A 21 7.46 13.01 -20.55
N GLU A 22 8.75 12.91 -20.88
CA GLU A 22 9.29 13.10 -22.23
C GLU A 22 8.64 12.13 -23.26
N GLU A 23 8.40 10.87 -22.88
CA GLU A 23 7.78 9.87 -23.75
C GLU A 23 6.34 10.24 -24.09
N VAL A 24 5.53 10.58 -23.08
CA VAL A 24 4.13 10.99 -23.24
C VAL A 24 4.04 12.23 -24.10
N VAL A 25 4.87 13.24 -23.80
CA VAL A 25 4.95 14.51 -24.54
C VAL A 25 5.31 14.26 -26.00
N THR A 26 6.33 13.43 -26.29
CA THR A 26 6.78 13.14 -27.65
C THR A 26 5.68 12.50 -28.49
N VAL A 27 4.97 11.50 -27.94
CA VAL A 27 3.88 10.82 -28.67
C VAL A 27 2.75 11.79 -28.98
N ILE A 28 2.34 12.62 -28.01
CA ILE A 28 1.25 13.57 -28.19
C ILE A 28 1.66 14.69 -29.18
N LYS A 29 2.88 15.21 -29.07
CA LYS A 29 3.43 16.23 -29.97
C LYS A 29 3.41 15.74 -31.43
N ASN A 30 3.85 14.50 -31.66
CA ASN A 30 3.84 13.87 -32.98
C ASN A 30 2.41 13.63 -33.50
N ALA A 31 1.48 13.24 -32.66
CA ALA A 31 0.08 13.04 -33.05
C ALA A 31 -0.56 14.36 -33.49
N ILE A 32 -0.33 15.45 -32.76
CA ILE A 32 -0.85 16.78 -33.10
C ILE A 32 -0.22 17.30 -34.38
N ALA A 33 1.11 17.19 -34.53
CA ALA A 33 1.83 17.64 -35.73
C ALA A 33 1.36 16.91 -37.00
N ASN A 34 1.00 15.64 -36.90
CA ASN A 34 0.48 14.83 -38.01
C ASN A 34 -1.04 14.92 -38.22
N GLY A 35 -1.74 15.77 -37.45
CA GLY A 35 -3.20 15.90 -37.51
C GLY A 35 -3.98 14.64 -37.03
N LYS A 36 -3.32 13.72 -36.31
CA LYS A 36 -3.89 12.47 -35.81
C LYS A 36 -4.29 12.61 -34.33
N VAL A 37 -5.13 13.58 -34.03
CA VAL A 37 -5.64 13.82 -32.67
C VAL A 37 -6.74 12.80 -32.35
N SER A 38 -6.63 12.10 -31.22
CA SER A 38 -7.68 11.18 -30.76
C SER A 38 -8.88 11.94 -30.21
N HIS A 39 -10.07 11.38 -30.33
CA HIS A 39 -11.28 11.94 -29.73
C HIS A 39 -11.33 11.76 -28.20
N ALA A 40 -10.59 10.80 -27.64
CA ALA A 40 -10.56 10.55 -26.20
C ALA A 40 -9.17 10.11 -25.71
N TYR A 41 -8.72 10.72 -24.65
CA TYR A 41 -7.46 10.43 -23.95
C TYR A 41 -7.77 10.00 -22.52
N LEU A 42 -7.02 9.02 -22.00
CA LEU A 42 -7.03 8.64 -20.59
C LEU A 42 -5.63 8.79 -20.00
N PHE A 43 -5.45 9.78 -19.14
CA PHE A 43 -4.21 10.05 -18.42
C PHE A 43 -4.27 9.42 -17.04
N SER A 44 -3.36 8.49 -16.75
CA SER A 44 -3.27 7.80 -15.47
C SER A 44 -1.91 8.02 -14.83
N GLY A 45 -1.85 8.11 -13.50
CA GLY A 45 -0.60 8.23 -12.76
C GLY A 45 -0.74 9.02 -11.46
N PRO A 46 0.33 9.10 -10.65
CA PRO A 46 0.31 9.77 -9.35
C PRO A 46 -0.12 11.23 -9.42
N ARG A 47 -0.54 11.77 -8.27
CA ARG A 47 -0.88 13.19 -8.14
C ARG A 47 0.34 14.06 -8.41
N GLY A 48 0.13 15.27 -8.92
CA GLY A 48 1.22 16.25 -9.12
C GLY A 48 2.15 15.99 -10.31
N THR A 49 1.97 14.90 -11.09
CA THR A 49 2.84 14.51 -12.23
C THR A 49 2.56 15.23 -13.54
N GLY A 50 1.59 16.14 -13.60
CA GLY A 50 1.33 16.98 -14.77
C GLY A 50 0.17 16.56 -15.67
N LYS A 51 -0.68 15.56 -15.30
CA LYS A 51 -1.82 15.07 -16.08
C LYS A 51 -2.72 16.21 -16.59
N THR A 52 -3.28 16.99 -15.69
CA THR A 52 -4.18 18.11 -16.01
C THR A 52 -3.44 19.25 -16.75
N THR A 53 -2.15 19.43 -16.50
CA THR A 53 -1.31 20.41 -17.20
C THR A 53 -1.14 20.03 -18.67
N VAL A 54 -0.77 18.77 -18.94
CA VAL A 54 -0.65 18.25 -20.31
C VAL A 54 -2.01 18.28 -21.02
N ALA A 55 -3.10 17.96 -20.34
CA ALA A 55 -4.46 18.10 -20.87
C ALA A 55 -4.75 19.54 -21.34
N LYS A 56 -4.39 20.54 -20.54
CA LYS A 56 -4.55 21.96 -20.90
C LYS A 56 -3.65 22.39 -22.06
N ILE A 57 -2.42 21.85 -22.13
CA ILE A 57 -1.52 22.12 -23.27
C ILE A 57 -2.11 21.55 -24.56
N ILE A 58 -2.65 20.32 -24.53
CA ILE A 58 -3.33 19.73 -25.70
C ILE A 58 -4.50 20.61 -26.12
N ALA A 59 -5.38 20.99 -25.19
CA ALA A 59 -6.54 21.84 -25.49
C ALA A 59 -6.13 23.17 -26.13
N ARG A 60 -5.00 23.74 -25.71
CA ARG A 60 -4.43 24.96 -26.29
C ARG A 60 -3.88 24.74 -27.71
N LEU A 61 -3.15 23.63 -27.92
CA LEU A 61 -2.54 23.29 -29.20
C LEU A 61 -3.57 22.98 -30.29
N VAL A 62 -4.59 22.17 -29.98
CA VAL A 62 -5.61 21.76 -30.96
C VAL A 62 -6.49 22.93 -31.39
N ASN A 63 -6.58 23.97 -30.57
CA ASN A 63 -7.38 25.18 -30.83
C ASN A 63 -6.55 26.42 -31.24
N CYS A 64 -5.21 26.28 -31.31
CA CYS A 64 -4.37 27.37 -31.79
C CYS A 64 -4.48 27.51 -33.32
N GLU A 65 -4.75 28.73 -33.79
CA GLU A 65 -4.92 29.03 -35.21
C GLU A 65 -3.60 28.89 -35.99
N HIS A 66 -2.48 29.22 -35.34
CA HIS A 66 -1.16 29.25 -35.96
C HIS A 66 -0.12 28.62 -35.03
N LEU A 67 0.10 27.33 -35.16
CA LEU A 67 1.17 26.65 -34.41
C LEU A 67 2.54 27.10 -34.93
N VAL A 68 3.46 27.40 -34.02
CA VAL A 68 4.86 27.71 -34.31
C VAL A 68 5.73 26.63 -33.71
N ASP A 69 6.41 25.84 -34.52
CA ASP A 69 7.26 24.71 -34.04
C ASP A 69 6.55 23.76 -33.11
N SER A 70 5.29 23.41 -33.41
CA SER A 70 4.42 22.59 -32.57
C SER A 70 4.13 23.20 -31.20
N LYS A 71 4.23 24.53 -31.05
CA LYS A 71 3.87 25.30 -29.86
C LYS A 71 2.68 26.22 -30.12
N PRO A 72 1.91 26.58 -29.08
CA PRO A 72 0.85 27.58 -29.19
C PRO A 72 1.47 28.94 -29.56
N CYS A 73 0.87 29.67 -30.51
CA CYS A 73 1.42 30.95 -30.96
C CYS A 73 1.38 32.07 -29.91
N GLY A 74 0.55 31.92 -28.84
CA GLY A 74 0.38 32.92 -27.78
C GLY A 74 -0.31 34.22 -28.17
N LYS A 75 -0.66 34.42 -29.47
CA LYS A 75 -1.13 35.70 -30.03
C LYS A 75 -2.53 35.63 -30.65
N CYS A 76 -3.02 34.45 -31.06
CA CYS A 76 -4.35 34.29 -31.63
C CYS A 76 -5.43 34.41 -30.55
N TYR A 77 -6.68 34.63 -31.00
CA TYR A 77 -7.83 34.78 -30.10
C TYR A 77 -7.93 33.65 -29.09
N ASN A 78 -7.80 32.39 -29.54
CA ASN A 78 -7.91 31.21 -28.69
C ASN A 78 -6.74 31.10 -27.68
N CYS A 79 -5.53 31.52 -28.03
CA CYS A 79 -4.41 31.54 -27.08
C CYS A 79 -4.55 32.61 -26.01
N LEU A 80 -5.02 33.82 -26.36
CA LEU A 80 -5.20 34.92 -25.42
C LEU A 80 -6.37 34.72 -24.47
N ASN A 81 -7.47 34.13 -24.99
CA ASN A 81 -8.68 33.89 -24.20
C ASN A 81 -8.80 32.46 -23.65
N PHE A 82 -7.72 31.69 -23.58
CA PHE A 82 -7.71 30.29 -23.20
C PHE A 82 -8.43 30.01 -21.89
N ASN A 83 -8.16 30.81 -20.87
CA ASN A 83 -8.72 30.61 -19.53
C ASN A 83 -10.21 31.00 -19.40
N ASN A 84 -10.73 31.78 -20.35
CA ASN A 84 -12.11 32.26 -20.38
C ASN A 84 -12.91 31.66 -21.54
N SER A 85 -12.37 30.62 -22.20
CA SER A 85 -13.01 29.97 -23.34
C SER A 85 -14.15 29.06 -22.90
N ASN A 86 -15.34 29.23 -23.48
CA ASN A 86 -16.47 28.31 -23.32
C ASN A 86 -16.28 26.97 -24.05
N ASP A 87 -15.26 26.90 -24.92
CA ASP A 87 -14.94 25.71 -25.71
C ASP A 87 -13.95 24.77 -24.99
N ILE A 88 -13.44 25.19 -23.82
CA ILE A 88 -12.59 24.38 -22.96
C ILE A 88 -13.26 24.25 -21.60
N VAL A 89 -13.82 23.07 -21.32
CA VAL A 89 -14.57 22.79 -20.10
C VAL A 89 -13.75 21.89 -19.20
N GLU A 90 -13.37 22.42 -18.04
CA GLU A 90 -12.66 21.67 -17.00
C GLU A 90 -13.66 21.28 -15.89
N ILE A 91 -13.72 20.00 -15.59
CA ILE A 91 -14.61 19.42 -14.56
C ILE A 91 -13.74 18.64 -13.59
N ASP A 92 -13.83 18.97 -12.32
CA ASP A 92 -13.31 18.15 -11.23
C ASP A 92 -14.40 17.16 -10.81
N ALA A 93 -14.18 15.88 -11.10
CA ALA A 93 -15.13 14.82 -10.77
C ALA A 93 -15.26 14.59 -9.26
N ALA A 94 -14.32 15.04 -8.43
CA ALA A 94 -14.47 14.98 -6.99
C ALA A 94 -15.58 15.90 -6.47
N SER A 95 -15.76 17.05 -7.12
CA SER A 95 -16.81 18.03 -6.80
C SER A 95 -18.09 17.85 -7.62
N ASN A 96 -18.01 17.20 -8.80
CA ASN A 96 -19.09 17.07 -9.78
C ASN A 96 -19.23 15.60 -10.23
N ASN A 97 -19.58 14.71 -9.30
CA ASN A 97 -19.61 13.25 -9.53
C ASN A 97 -21.00 12.70 -9.86
N GLY A 98 -22.03 13.55 -9.82
CA GLY A 98 -23.42 13.18 -10.00
C GLY A 98 -23.78 12.84 -11.45
N VAL A 99 -24.91 12.17 -11.60
CA VAL A 99 -25.43 11.77 -12.91
C VAL A 99 -26.00 12.96 -13.67
N ASP A 100 -26.57 13.91 -12.94
CA ASP A 100 -27.26 15.05 -13.56
C ASP A 100 -26.25 16.05 -14.14
N GLU A 101 -25.12 16.29 -13.49
CA GLU A 101 -24.03 17.11 -14.02
C GLU A 101 -23.45 16.51 -15.31
N ILE A 102 -23.29 15.19 -15.35
CA ILE A 102 -22.77 14.50 -16.55
C ILE A 102 -23.85 14.43 -17.66
N ARG A 103 -25.14 14.38 -17.32
CA ARG A 103 -26.22 14.51 -18.30
C ARG A 103 -26.29 15.91 -18.91
N GLU A 104 -26.17 16.95 -18.09
CA GLU A 104 -26.07 18.34 -18.60
C GLU A 104 -24.86 18.52 -19.51
N LEU A 105 -23.71 17.91 -19.12
CA LEU A 105 -22.54 17.88 -19.97
C LEU A 105 -22.86 17.23 -21.31
N ARG A 106 -23.45 16.04 -21.32
CA ARG A 106 -23.83 15.30 -22.53
C ARG A 106 -24.73 16.11 -23.44
N ASP A 107 -25.70 16.84 -22.87
CA ASP A 107 -26.62 17.66 -23.66
C ASP A 107 -25.91 18.87 -24.31
N LYS A 108 -24.84 19.38 -23.66
CA LYS A 108 -23.98 20.47 -24.17
C LYS A 108 -22.92 20.00 -25.18
N ILE A 109 -22.60 18.69 -25.24
CA ILE A 109 -21.58 18.13 -26.14
C ILE A 109 -21.94 18.30 -27.62
N ASN A 110 -23.23 18.19 -27.96
CA ASN A 110 -23.69 18.33 -29.34
C ASN A 110 -23.64 19.78 -29.88
N LEU A 111 -23.39 20.76 -29.00
CA LEU A 111 -23.25 22.14 -29.40
C LEU A 111 -21.90 22.37 -30.07
N VAL A 112 -21.89 22.97 -31.24
CA VAL A 112 -20.65 23.35 -31.97
C VAL A 112 -19.82 24.34 -31.15
N PRO A 113 -18.51 24.32 -31.27
CA PRO A 113 -17.63 25.31 -30.63
C PRO A 113 -17.98 26.73 -31.06
N SER A 114 -17.84 27.69 -30.14
CA SER A 114 -18.17 29.10 -30.40
C SER A 114 -17.07 29.80 -31.20
N ASN A 115 -15.80 29.61 -30.84
CA ASN A 115 -14.65 30.31 -31.46
C ASN A 115 -13.47 29.37 -31.71
N ALA A 116 -13.50 28.15 -31.18
CA ALA A 116 -12.41 27.18 -31.29
C ALA A 116 -12.68 26.14 -32.40
N LYS A 117 -11.67 25.37 -32.78
CA LYS A 117 -11.83 24.26 -33.72
C LYS A 117 -12.44 23.04 -33.03
N TYR A 118 -12.06 22.80 -31.79
CA TYR A 118 -12.51 21.68 -30.95
C TYR A 118 -13.09 22.16 -29.63
N LYS A 119 -14.16 21.51 -29.18
CA LYS A 119 -14.66 21.62 -27.84
C LYS A 119 -13.97 20.57 -26.98
N VAL A 120 -13.17 20.97 -26.01
CA VAL A 120 -12.34 20.08 -25.21
C VAL A 120 -12.90 19.96 -23.80
N TYR A 121 -13.20 18.73 -23.40
CA TYR A 121 -13.67 18.39 -22.06
C TYR A 121 -12.54 17.73 -21.29
N ILE A 122 -12.04 18.38 -20.23
CA ILE A 122 -11.04 17.88 -19.32
C ILE A 122 -11.74 17.45 -18.04
N ILE A 123 -11.80 16.15 -17.76
CA ILE A 123 -12.43 15.61 -16.55
C ILE A 123 -11.29 15.09 -15.65
N ASP A 124 -11.02 15.83 -14.57
CA ASP A 124 -10.00 15.47 -13.60
C ASP A 124 -10.58 14.56 -12.52
N GLU A 125 -9.73 13.68 -11.96
CA GLU A 125 -10.07 12.63 -11.00
C GLU A 125 -11.31 11.82 -11.40
N VAL A 126 -11.37 11.44 -12.68
CA VAL A 126 -12.53 10.79 -13.31
C VAL A 126 -12.98 9.51 -12.59
N HIS A 127 -12.12 8.86 -11.80
CA HIS A 127 -12.47 7.69 -10.98
C HIS A 127 -13.48 8.01 -9.86
N MET A 128 -13.70 9.28 -9.54
CA MET A 128 -14.71 9.73 -8.57
C MET A 128 -16.13 9.75 -9.13
N LEU A 129 -16.31 9.61 -10.46
CA LEU A 129 -17.62 9.54 -11.08
C LEU A 129 -18.37 8.28 -10.64
N THR A 130 -19.69 8.43 -10.45
CA THR A 130 -20.58 7.29 -10.20
C THR A 130 -20.67 6.37 -11.43
N ASN A 131 -21.00 5.08 -11.22
CA ASN A 131 -21.22 4.14 -12.32
C ASN A 131 -22.28 4.62 -13.32
N GLN A 132 -23.30 5.33 -12.85
CA GLN A 132 -24.35 5.90 -13.70
C GLN A 132 -23.82 7.06 -14.55
N ALA A 133 -22.91 7.89 -14.00
CA ALA A 133 -22.25 8.97 -14.72
C ALA A 133 -21.31 8.40 -15.81
N PHE A 134 -20.55 7.35 -15.53
CA PHE A 134 -19.76 6.63 -16.55
C PHE A 134 -20.64 6.10 -17.69
N ASN A 135 -21.78 5.48 -17.36
CA ASN A 135 -22.71 4.98 -18.38
C ASN A 135 -23.30 6.10 -19.24
N ALA A 136 -23.52 7.31 -18.69
CA ALA A 136 -23.96 8.46 -19.47
C ALA A 136 -22.92 8.94 -20.48
N LEU A 137 -21.61 8.78 -20.19
CA LEU A 137 -20.51 9.13 -21.10
C LEU A 137 -20.27 8.09 -22.20
N LEU A 138 -20.64 6.82 -21.99
CA LEU A 138 -20.33 5.72 -22.91
C LEU A 138 -20.81 6.00 -24.35
N LYS A 139 -22.06 6.41 -24.51
CA LYS A 139 -22.65 6.69 -25.86
C LYS A 139 -21.86 7.76 -26.61
N THR A 140 -21.39 8.78 -25.90
CA THR A 140 -20.64 9.88 -26.50
C THR A 140 -19.18 9.49 -26.82
N LEU A 141 -18.60 8.58 -26.05
CA LEU A 141 -17.27 8.04 -26.31
C LEU A 141 -17.27 7.01 -27.45
N GLU A 142 -18.41 6.34 -27.69
CA GLU A 142 -18.61 5.42 -28.82
C GLU A 142 -18.80 6.15 -30.14
N GLU A 143 -19.62 7.17 -30.14
CA GLU A 143 -19.97 7.98 -31.32
C GLU A 143 -19.67 9.47 -31.04
N PRO A 144 -18.39 9.86 -30.90
CA PRO A 144 -18.04 11.23 -30.55
C PRO A 144 -18.31 12.17 -31.73
N PRO A 145 -18.92 13.37 -31.48
CA PRO A 145 -18.96 14.42 -32.50
C PRO A 145 -17.53 14.79 -32.94
N SER A 146 -17.33 15.05 -34.24
CA SER A 146 -16.02 15.30 -34.82
C SER A 146 -15.30 16.55 -34.27
N HIS A 147 -16.04 17.42 -33.59
CA HIS A 147 -15.51 18.65 -32.99
C HIS A 147 -15.24 18.50 -31.47
N VAL A 148 -15.37 17.30 -30.89
CA VAL A 148 -15.23 17.07 -29.45
C VAL A 148 -14.00 16.23 -29.14
N ILE A 149 -13.27 16.63 -28.09
CA ILE A 149 -12.13 15.89 -27.55
C ILE A 149 -12.34 15.73 -26.04
N PHE A 150 -12.28 14.48 -25.56
CA PHE A 150 -12.28 14.16 -24.14
C PHE A 150 -10.87 13.92 -23.64
N ILE A 151 -10.53 14.48 -22.47
CA ILE A 151 -9.28 14.17 -21.77
C ILE A 151 -9.65 13.81 -20.32
N LEU A 152 -9.60 12.52 -20.03
CA LEU A 152 -9.91 11.96 -18.73
C LEU A 152 -8.61 11.80 -17.94
N ALA A 153 -8.53 12.35 -16.73
CA ALA A 153 -7.37 12.20 -15.86
C ALA A 153 -7.74 11.45 -14.56
N THR A 154 -6.87 10.56 -14.10
CA THR A 154 -7.09 9.76 -12.89
C THR A 154 -5.80 9.44 -12.16
N THR A 155 -5.87 9.38 -10.83
CA THR A 155 -4.83 8.79 -9.99
C THR A 155 -5.02 7.28 -9.81
N GLU A 156 -6.24 6.75 -9.99
CA GLU A 156 -6.61 5.36 -9.76
C GLU A 156 -7.17 4.69 -11.04
N PRO A 157 -6.30 4.23 -11.94
CA PRO A 157 -6.73 3.63 -13.21
C PRO A 157 -7.51 2.32 -13.04
N SER A 158 -7.33 1.60 -11.95
CA SER A 158 -8.05 0.35 -11.63
C SER A 158 -9.55 0.57 -11.37
N LYS A 159 -9.94 1.75 -10.93
CA LYS A 159 -11.35 2.11 -10.71
C LYS A 159 -12.09 2.52 -11.99
N ILE A 160 -11.39 2.68 -13.12
CA ILE A 160 -12.01 3.08 -14.37
C ILE A 160 -12.59 1.85 -15.07
N PRO A 161 -13.89 1.84 -15.42
CA PRO A 161 -14.51 0.73 -16.15
C PRO A 161 -13.77 0.42 -17.45
N LEU A 162 -13.61 -0.87 -17.75
CA LEU A 162 -12.93 -1.32 -18.96
C LEU A 162 -13.61 -0.80 -20.24
N THR A 163 -14.94 -0.67 -20.20
CA THR A 163 -15.75 -0.09 -21.28
C THR A 163 -15.37 1.36 -21.64
N ILE A 164 -14.98 2.18 -20.66
CA ILE A 164 -14.47 3.54 -20.86
C ILE A 164 -13.02 3.48 -21.35
N SER A 165 -12.17 2.74 -20.59
CA SER A 165 -10.74 2.73 -20.84
C SER A 165 -10.34 2.11 -22.18
N SER A 166 -11.18 1.24 -22.78
CA SER A 166 -10.96 0.66 -24.11
C SER A 166 -11.23 1.62 -25.27
N ARG A 167 -11.97 2.70 -25.02
CA ARG A 167 -12.32 3.73 -26.03
C ARG A 167 -11.41 4.94 -25.98
N CYS A 168 -10.46 4.96 -25.03
CA CYS A 168 -9.51 6.06 -24.85
C CYS A 168 -8.10 5.64 -25.27
N GLN A 169 -7.35 6.59 -25.83
CA GLN A 169 -5.91 6.45 -25.96
C GLN A 169 -5.28 6.65 -24.59
N LYS A 170 -4.59 5.62 -24.09
CA LYS A 170 -4.06 5.58 -22.71
C LYS A 170 -2.65 6.13 -22.66
N PHE A 171 -2.38 7.00 -21.68
CA PHE A 171 -1.07 7.51 -21.33
C PHE A 171 -0.81 7.36 -19.84
N ARG A 172 0.34 6.78 -19.51
CA ARG A 172 0.75 6.61 -18.13
C ARG A 172 1.79 7.65 -17.76
N PHE A 173 1.46 8.47 -16.79
CA PHE A 173 2.38 9.42 -16.15
C PHE A 173 3.10 8.72 -15.02
N SER A 174 4.43 8.78 -15.02
CA SER A 174 5.28 8.24 -13.96
C SER A 174 5.60 9.32 -12.92
N LYS A 175 6.08 8.88 -11.75
CA LYS A 175 6.70 9.80 -10.78
C LYS A 175 7.87 10.51 -11.47
N ILE A 176 8.01 11.80 -11.22
CA ILE A 176 9.12 12.60 -11.74
C ILE A 176 10.34 12.33 -10.86
N SER A 177 11.50 12.09 -11.46
CA SER A 177 12.72 11.86 -10.69
C SER A 177 13.16 13.13 -9.95
N ASP A 178 13.78 12.94 -8.78
CA ASP A 178 14.24 14.05 -7.92
C ASP A 178 15.12 15.04 -8.69
N ASN A 179 16.03 14.55 -9.54
CA ASN A 179 16.88 15.41 -10.37
C ASN A 179 16.06 16.33 -11.27
N LYS A 180 15.01 15.81 -11.93
CA LYS A 180 14.13 16.60 -12.81
C LYS A 180 13.31 17.63 -12.03
N ILE A 181 12.89 17.28 -10.81
CA ILE A 181 12.21 18.23 -9.91
C ILE A 181 13.18 19.33 -9.50
N VAL A 182 14.40 18.97 -9.08
CA VAL A 182 15.44 19.93 -8.70
C VAL A 182 15.79 20.86 -9.86
N ASP A 183 15.91 20.35 -11.10
CA ASP A 183 16.16 21.17 -12.26
C ASP A 183 15.06 22.23 -12.44
N ARG A 184 13.79 21.84 -12.35
CA ARG A 184 12.67 22.79 -12.44
C ARG A 184 12.64 23.78 -11.27
N LEU A 185 12.90 23.33 -10.07
CA LEU A 185 12.98 24.22 -8.89
C LEU A 185 14.12 25.23 -9.04
N LYS A 186 15.28 24.83 -9.56
CA LYS A 186 16.40 25.74 -9.87
C LYS A 186 16.02 26.83 -10.86
N ASP A 187 15.24 26.51 -11.88
CA ASP A 187 14.77 27.51 -12.82
C ASP A 187 13.83 28.52 -12.16
N ILE A 188 12.90 28.05 -11.33
CA ILE A 188 11.98 28.93 -10.56
C ILE A 188 12.75 29.81 -9.58
N VAL A 189 13.69 29.23 -8.84
CA VAL A 189 14.54 29.93 -7.86
C VAL A 189 15.33 31.07 -8.51
N LYS A 190 15.89 30.83 -9.72
CA LYS A 190 16.58 31.86 -10.50
C LYS A 190 15.65 32.99 -10.92
N LEU A 191 14.44 32.65 -11.41
CA LEU A 191 13.45 33.63 -11.87
C LEU A 191 12.89 34.50 -10.73
N GLU A 192 12.76 33.93 -9.55
CA GLU A 192 12.25 34.62 -8.34
C GLU A 192 13.38 35.25 -7.50
N ASN A 193 14.66 35.08 -7.88
CA ASN A 193 15.84 35.54 -7.12
C ASN A 193 15.87 35.03 -5.66
N ILE A 194 15.53 33.75 -5.46
CA ILE A 194 15.50 33.09 -4.15
C ILE A 194 16.89 32.54 -3.83
N ASN A 195 17.34 32.71 -2.59
CA ASN A 195 18.57 32.10 -2.09
C ASN A 195 18.23 30.81 -1.33
N ILE A 196 18.67 29.66 -1.83
CA ILE A 196 18.38 28.33 -1.26
C ILE A 196 19.58 27.40 -1.40
N ASP A 197 19.80 26.55 -0.39
CA ASP A 197 20.83 25.52 -0.42
C ASP A 197 20.46 24.37 -1.39
N ASN A 198 21.50 23.79 -2.00
CA ASN A 198 21.30 22.68 -2.93
C ASN A 198 20.69 21.44 -2.23
N ASP A 199 21.13 21.14 -1.01
CA ASP A 199 20.57 20.03 -0.21
C ASP A 199 19.10 20.27 0.13
N ALA A 200 18.70 21.53 0.38
CA ALA A 200 17.30 21.90 0.58
C ALA A 200 16.45 21.63 -0.68
N LEU A 201 16.98 21.91 -1.89
CA LEU A 201 16.29 21.60 -3.14
C LEU A 201 16.09 20.09 -3.35
N PHE A 202 17.11 19.28 -3.05
CA PHE A 202 17.01 17.84 -3.14
C PHE A 202 16.05 17.27 -2.09
N GLU A 203 16.03 17.83 -0.88
CA GLU A 203 15.09 17.41 0.15
C GLU A 203 13.64 17.77 -0.21
N ILE A 204 13.38 18.97 -0.78
CA ILE A 204 12.07 19.33 -1.32
C ILE A 204 11.62 18.31 -2.39
N ALA A 205 12.52 17.93 -3.29
CA ALA A 205 12.20 16.94 -4.33
C ALA A 205 11.87 15.57 -3.74
N ARG A 206 12.66 15.11 -2.76
CA ARG A 206 12.49 13.83 -2.06
C ARG A 206 11.13 13.76 -1.34
N VAL A 207 10.80 14.78 -0.54
CA VAL A 207 9.54 14.77 0.25
C VAL A 207 8.29 14.94 -0.62
N SER A 208 8.47 15.46 -1.85
CA SER A 208 7.37 15.61 -2.82
C SER A 208 7.00 14.32 -3.56
N ASP A 209 7.73 13.23 -3.33
CA ASP A 209 7.46 11.87 -3.86
C ASP A 209 7.14 11.83 -5.37
N GLY A 210 7.88 12.62 -6.16
CA GLY A 210 7.72 12.70 -7.61
C GLY A 210 6.59 13.61 -8.09
N GLY A 211 6.00 14.43 -7.21
CA GLY A 211 4.94 15.40 -7.51
C GLY A 211 5.50 16.80 -7.74
N MET A 212 5.58 17.29 -8.98
CA MET A 212 6.05 18.65 -9.31
C MET A 212 5.18 19.73 -8.64
N ARG A 213 3.87 19.54 -8.55
CA ARG A 213 2.97 20.52 -7.93
C ARG A 213 3.26 20.65 -6.43
N ASP A 214 3.52 19.53 -5.78
CA ASP A 214 3.75 19.48 -4.33
C ASP A 214 5.13 20.06 -4.00
N SER A 215 6.15 19.84 -4.87
CA SER A 215 7.47 20.45 -4.72
C SER A 215 7.45 21.97 -4.87
N ILE A 216 6.70 22.50 -5.83
CA ILE A 216 6.56 23.96 -6.00
C ILE A 216 5.76 24.59 -4.84
N ASN A 217 4.75 23.88 -4.33
CA ASN A 217 4.00 24.33 -3.15
C ASN A 217 4.88 24.38 -1.90
N MET A 218 5.73 23.37 -1.71
CA MET A 218 6.71 23.35 -0.62
C MET A 218 7.68 24.54 -0.72
N LEU A 219 8.22 24.80 -1.92
CA LEU A 219 9.06 25.96 -2.15
C LEU A 219 8.34 27.27 -1.82
N ASP A 220 7.08 27.41 -2.17
CA ASP A 220 6.25 28.59 -1.89
C ASP A 220 6.06 28.83 -0.38
N GLN A 221 5.83 27.74 0.37
CA GLN A 221 5.76 27.78 1.84
C GLN A 221 7.09 28.18 2.47
N LEU A 222 8.20 27.61 1.97
CA LEU A 222 9.55 27.93 2.47
C LEU A 222 9.94 29.39 2.25
N ILE A 223 9.55 29.97 1.11
CA ILE A 223 9.75 31.41 0.86
C ILE A 223 9.00 32.26 1.88
N SER A 224 7.81 31.83 2.26
CA SER A 224 7.01 32.53 3.27
C SER A 224 7.53 32.33 4.70
N TYR A 225 8.21 31.20 4.95
CA TYR A 225 8.76 30.83 6.25
C TYR A 225 10.12 31.50 6.52
N SER A 226 11.03 31.47 5.54
CA SER A 226 12.41 31.94 5.69
C SER A 226 12.55 33.38 5.21
N ASN A 227 13.15 34.25 6.06
CA ASN A 227 13.39 35.68 5.74
C ASN A 227 14.71 35.90 4.99
N SER A 228 15.55 34.88 4.80
CA SER A 228 16.89 35.04 4.22
C SER A 228 17.20 33.89 3.25
N LYS A 229 18.19 33.08 3.56
CA LYS A 229 18.55 31.90 2.79
C LYS A 229 17.77 30.70 3.30
N ILE A 230 17.12 29.97 2.39
CA ILE A 230 16.41 28.73 2.72
C ILE A 230 17.43 27.61 2.91
N THR A 231 17.39 26.96 4.07
CA THR A 231 18.29 25.89 4.47
C THR A 231 17.58 24.55 4.56
N LEU A 232 18.34 23.46 4.68
CA LEU A 232 17.79 22.11 4.90
C LEU A 232 16.95 22.04 6.19
N SER A 233 17.35 22.75 7.26
CA SER A 233 16.58 22.79 8.51
C SER A 233 15.22 23.46 8.36
N ASP A 234 15.09 24.45 7.46
CA ASP A 234 13.81 25.08 7.17
C ASP A 234 12.84 24.08 6.49
N VAL A 235 13.40 23.22 5.62
CA VAL A 235 12.59 22.17 4.96
C VAL A 235 12.05 21.19 5.99
N TYR A 236 12.87 20.75 6.96
CA TYR A 236 12.40 19.86 8.04
C TYR A 236 11.30 20.52 8.88
N ALA A 237 11.49 21.80 9.25
CA ALA A 237 10.52 22.53 10.05
C ALA A 237 9.16 22.68 9.34
N VAL A 238 9.16 23.05 8.05
CA VAL A 238 7.94 23.28 7.28
C VAL A 238 7.25 21.94 6.92
N ASN A 239 8.02 20.88 6.62
CA ASN A 239 7.46 19.57 6.28
C ASN A 239 7.05 18.78 7.53
N GLY A 240 7.48 19.16 8.74
CA GLY A 240 7.30 18.37 9.96
C GLY A 240 8.10 17.06 9.93
N SER A 241 9.21 17.04 9.19
CA SER A 241 10.13 15.88 9.11
C SER A 241 11.11 15.87 10.26
N VAL A 242 11.81 14.74 10.42
CA VAL A 242 12.92 14.58 11.35
C VAL A 242 14.24 14.74 10.58
N SER A 243 15.22 15.41 11.19
CA SER A 243 16.54 15.57 10.57
C SER A 243 17.30 14.25 10.49
N TYR A 244 18.26 14.16 9.56
CA TYR A 244 19.11 12.96 9.45
C TYR A 244 19.98 12.73 10.69
N ASP A 245 20.35 13.79 11.40
CA ASP A 245 21.03 13.71 12.67
C ASP A 245 20.16 13.06 13.76
N GLU A 246 18.91 13.49 13.86
CA GLU A 246 17.94 12.89 14.79
C GLU A 246 17.63 11.43 14.46
N LEU A 247 17.50 11.08 13.16
CA LEU A 247 17.33 9.69 12.73
C LEU A 247 18.53 8.82 13.11
N PHE A 248 19.75 9.32 12.85
CA PHE A 248 20.99 8.61 13.20
C PHE A 248 21.12 8.45 14.71
N THR A 249 20.81 9.50 15.49
CA THR A 249 20.87 9.46 16.96
C THR A 249 19.94 8.39 17.50
N LEU A 250 18.67 8.34 17.05
CA LEU A 250 17.75 7.29 17.44
C LEU A 250 18.27 5.88 17.09
N ILE A 251 18.78 5.69 15.88
CA ILE A 251 19.32 4.39 15.44
C ILE A 251 20.51 3.99 16.31
N LYS A 252 21.38 4.92 16.67
CA LYS A 252 22.52 4.70 17.55
C LYS A 252 22.07 4.36 18.97
N ASP A 253 21.06 5.05 19.50
CA ASP A 253 20.52 4.80 20.84
C ASP A 253 19.84 3.42 20.92
N ILE A 254 19.17 2.99 19.84
CA ILE A 254 18.62 1.62 19.70
C ILE A 254 19.74 0.59 19.77
N TYR A 255 20.84 0.82 19.05
CA TYR A 255 21.98 -0.11 19.04
C TYR A 255 22.66 -0.21 20.41
N ASN A 256 22.83 0.93 21.09
CA ASN A 256 23.48 1.00 22.41
C ASN A 256 22.56 0.59 23.58
N ASN A 257 21.26 0.37 23.34
CA ASN A 257 20.24 0.13 24.36
C ASN A 257 20.05 1.31 25.35
N ASP A 258 20.15 2.53 24.84
CA ASP A 258 19.95 3.76 25.63
C ASP A 258 18.46 4.09 25.78
N LYS A 259 17.76 3.34 26.63
CA LYS A 259 16.29 3.38 26.77
C LYS A 259 15.74 4.76 27.12
N VAL A 260 16.47 5.53 27.93
CA VAL A 260 16.03 6.87 28.34
C VAL A 260 15.98 7.81 27.14
N ASP A 261 17.00 7.77 26.29
CA ASP A 261 17.09 8.65 25.12
C ASP A 261 16.08 8.24 24.04
N ILE A 262 15.83 6.92 23.88
CA ILE A 262 14.75 6.39 23.03
C ILE A 262 13.38 6.92 23.48
N ILE A 263 13.06 6.84 24.78
CA ILE A 263 11.78 7.31 25.33
C ILE A 263 11.65 8.82 25.10
N ASN A 264 12.69 9.61 25.46
CA ASN A 264 12.70 11.04 25.28
C ASN A 264 12.49 11.44 23.81
N PHE A 265 13.07 10.68 22.88
CA PHE A 265 12.90 10.93 21.45
C PHE A 265 11.44 10.74 21.00
N VAL A 266 10.78 9.64 21.42
CA VAL A 266 9.39 9.38 21.07
C VAL A 266 8.46 10.41 21.69
N ASP A 267 8.68 10.77 22.95
CA ASP A 267 7.92 11.83 23.64
C ASP A 267 8.11 13.19 22.96
N LYS A 268 9.32 13.48 22.44
CA LYS A 268 9.59 14.70 21.66
C LYS A 268 8.76 14.72 20.38
N LEU A 269 8.69 13.60 19.63
CA LEU A 269 7.88 13.51 18.41
C LEU A 269 6.40 13.82 18.69
N ASP A 270 5.84 13.27 19.77
CA ASP A 270 4.46 13.49 20.16
C ASP A 270 4.22 14.95 20.59
N ASN A 271 5.12 15.54 21.38
CA ASN A 271 5.04 16.93 21.83
C ASN A 271 5.15 17.94 20.67
N GLU A 272 5.93 17.62 19.63
CA GLU A 272 6.04 18.41 18.40
C GLU A 272 4.87 18.18 17.43
N GLY A 273 3.95 17.28 17.75
CA GLY A 273 2.80 16.95 16.90
C GLY A 273 3.18 16.26 15.59
N LYS A 274 4.32 15.59 15.53
CA LYS A 274 4.78 14.85 14.35
C LYS A 274 4.02 13.53 14.21
N GLU A 275 3.55 13.23 13.01
CA GLU A 275 2.83 11.99 12.72
C GLU A 275 3.79 10.78 12.72
N ILE A 276 3.59 9.84 13.65
CA ILE A 276 4.42 8.63 13.77
C ILE A 276 4.47 7.81 12.48
N ILE A 277 3.37 7.72 11.73
CA ILE A 277 3.34 7.00 10.45
C ILE A 277 4.29 7.63 9.43
N LYS A 278 4.29 8.96 9.35
CA LYS A 278 5.19 9.71 8.46
C LYS A 278 6.65 9.53 8.87
N PHE A 279 6.92 9.65 10.17
CA PHE A 279 8.24 9.39 10.73
C PHE A 279 8.75 7.98 10.40
N LEU A 280 7.92 6.94 10.56
CA LEU A 280 8.28 5.56 10.19
C LEU A 280 8.61 5.41 8.70
N GLN A 281 7.88 6.10 7.82
CA GLN A 281 8.19 6.10 6.39
C GLN A 281 9.57 6.73 6.10
N GLU A 282 9.89 7.83 6.76
CA GLU A 282 11.20 8.49 6.65
C GLU A 282 12.32 7.60 7.16
N LEU A 283 12.13 6.93 8.29
CA LEU A 283 13.08 5.97 8.85
C LEU A 283 13.32 4.79 7.92
N LEU A 284 12.25 4.19 7.37
CA LEU A 284 12.35 3.09 6.40
C LEU A 284 13.09 3.49 5.13
N ILE A 285 12.85 4.71 4.61
CA ILE A 285 13.57 5.25 3.45
C ILE A 285 15.06 5.44 3.78
N PHE A 286 15.38 5.94 4.98
CA PHE A 286 16.76 6.10 5.42
C PHE A 286 17.48 4.74 5.52
N LEU A 287 16.86 3.76 6.16
CA LEU A 287 17.42 2.39 6.30
C LEU A 287 17.59 1.71 4.94
N LYS A 288 16.66 1.90 4.00
CA LYS A 288 16.81 1.43 2.62
C LYS A 288 18.08 2.02 1.97
N ASP A 289 18.34 3.30 2.15
CA ASP A 289 19.53 3.95 1.59
C ASP A 289 20.81 3.45 2.24
N VAL A 290 20.79 3.10 3.54
CA VAL A 290 21.89 2.41 4.23
C VAL A 290 22.18 1.04 3.59
N ILE A 291 21.14 0.24 3.31
CA ILE A 291 21.29 -1.05 2.62
C ILE A 291 21.85 -0.87 1.20
N LEU A 292 21.37 0.11 0.44
CA LEU A 292 21.89 0.41 -0.89
C LEU A 292 23.37 0.78 -0.85
N TYR A 293 23.79 1.56 0.14
CA TYR A 293 25.21 1.88 0.33
C TYR A 293 26.04 0.64 0.70
N LYS A 294 25.56 -0.18 1.64
CA LYS A 294 26.31 -1.41 2.04
C LYS A 294 26.53 -2.35 0.87
N ASN A 295 25.48 -2.61 0.09
CA ASN A 295 25.52 -3.64 -0.97
C ASN A 295 26.05 -3.12 -2.31
N ALA A 296 25.76 -1.86 -2.68
CA ALA A 296 26.07 -1.31 -4.00
C ALA A 296 26.90 -0.02 -3.97
N LYS A 297 27.28 0.50 -2.79
CA LYS A 297 27.99 1.76 -2.60
C LYS A 297 27.26 2.98 -3.25
N ILE A 298 25.94 2.90 -3.34
CA ILE A 298 25.12 3.98 -3.87
C ILE A 298 24.85 5.00 -2.76
N LEU A 299 25.20 6.25 -3.02
CA LEU A 299 24.98 7.38 -2.13
C LEU A 299 23.79 8.22 -2.58
N SER A 300 23.22 8.99 -1.66
CA SER A 300 22.17 9.97 -1.91
C SER A 300 22.72 11.21 -2.61
N ASN A 301 21.84 12.00 -3.24
CA ASN A 301 22.16 13.33 -3.77
C ASN A 301 22.28 14.41 -2.66
N ILE A 302 21.94 14.09 -1.43
CA ILE A 302 22.02 14.95 -0.26
C ILE A 302 23.32 14.63 0.47
N GLU A 303 24.30 15.55 0.43
CA GLU A 303 25.64 15.30 0.99
C GLU A 303 25.62 15.04 2.49
N ILE A 304 24.90 15.84 3.26
CA ILE A 304 24.79 15.70 4.73
C ILE A 304 24.22 14.30 5.09
N LYS A 305 23.25 13.81 4.33
CA LYS A 305 22.67 12.48 4.54
C LYS A 305 23.68 11.36 4.39
N ASN A 306 24.63 11.51 3.48
CA ASN A 306 25.61 10.46 3.15
C ASN A 306 26.52 10.15 4.36
N ASP A 307 26.90 11.15 5.15
CA ASP A 307 27.69 10.95 6.36
C ASP A 307 26.97 10.05 7.36
N TYR A 308 25.67 10.23 7.53
CA TYR A 308 24.85 9.43 8.45
C TYR A 308 24.58 8.02 7.90
N ILE A 309 24.41 7.87 6.57
CA ILE A 309 24.29 6.58 5.90
C ILE A 309 25.55 5.74 6.16
N ILE A 310 26.75 6.33 5.97
CA ILE A 310 28.03 5.65 6.18
C ILE A 310 28.15 5.22 7.64
N LYS A 311 27.96 6.14 8.59
CA LYS A 311 28.02 5.84 10.03
C LYS A 311 27.07 4.74 10.45
N THR A 312 25.82 4.76 9.96
CA THR A 312 24.81 3.73 10.26
C THR A 312 25.22 2.38 9.67
N SER A 313 25.82 2.38 8.47
CA SER A 313 26.28 1.16 7.80
C SER A 313 27.42 0.45 8.53
N GLU A 314 28.20 1.18 9.30
CA GLU A 314 29.28 0.65 10.14
C GLU A 314 28.74 0.04 11.45
N LEU A 315 27.64 0.59 11.99
CA LEU A 315 27.06 0.14 13.25
C LEU A 315 26.27 -1.17 13.11
N TYR A 316 25.48 -1.32 12.05
CA TYR A 316 24.53 -2.42 11.90
C TYR A 316 25.04 -3.47 10.91
N SER A 317 24.92 -4.76 11.26
CA SER A 317 25.06 -5.86 10.30
C SER A 317 23.90 -5.90 9.33
N ASP A 318 24.06 -6.58 8.19
CA ASP A 318 22.99 -6.69 7.18
C ASP A 318 21.74 -7.39 7.74
N ASN A 319 21.95 -8.46 8.52
CA ASN A 319 20.84 -9.20 9.13
C ASN A 319 20.04 -8.30 10.09
N LEU A 320 20.70 -7.52 10.96
CA LEU A 320 20.04 -6.60 11.87
C LEU A 320 19.25 -5.49 11.13
N LEU A 321 19.77 -5.01 9.98
CA LEU A 321 19.06 -4.04 9.15
C LEU A 321 17.81 -4.63 8.51
N TYR A 322 17.88 -5.88 8.02
CA TYR A 322 16.73 -6.57 7.46
C TYR A 322 15.66 -6.83 8.52
N ASP A 323 16.07 -7.35 9.68
CA ASP A 323 15.18 -7.58 10.81
C ASP A 323 14.51 -6.27 11.28
N LEU A 324 15.26 -5.17 11.35
CA LEU A 324 14.72 -3.87 11.74
C LEU A 324 13.67 -3.37 10.73
N ILE A 325 13.94 -3.47 9.44
CA ILE A 325 13.02 -3.03 8.38
C ILE A 325 11.75 -3.87 8.37
N GLU A 326 11.86 -5.19 8.49
CA GLU A 326 10.72 -6.12 8.52
C GLU A 326 9.81 -5.79 9.70
N ASN A 327 10.38 -5.69 10.88
CA ASN A 327 9.64 -5.36 12.08
C ASN A 327 9.03 -3.95 12.06
N LEU A 328 9.74 -2.93 11.53
CA LEU A 328 9.18 -1.57 11.38
C LEU A 328 7.99 -1.54 10.42
N ASN A 329 8.00 -2.37 9.40
CA ASN A 329 6.87 -2.51 8.48
C ASN A 329 5.64 -3.11 9.18
N ASP A 330 5.83 -4.10 10.04
CA ASP A 330 4.76 -4.67 10.86
C ASP A 330 4.19 -3.65 11.85
N VAL A 331 5.06 -2.88 12.50
CA VAL A 331 4.67 -1.76 13.37
C VAL A 331 3.87 -0.71 12.60
N GLN A 332 4.28 -0.35 11.39
CA GLN A 332 3.54 0.60 10.56
C GLN A 332 2.12 0.10 10.26
N ASN A 333 1.95 -1.19 9.99
CA ASN A 333 0.65 -1.79 9.76
C ASN A 333 -0.21 -1.82 11.04
N ALA A 334 0.38 -2.13 12.19
CA ALA A 334 -0.30 -2.10 13.48
C ALA A 334 -0.77 -0.69 13.86
N ILE A 335 0.03 0.35 13.59
CA ILE A 335 -0.32 1.74 13.88
C ILE A 335 -1.50 2.22 13.03
N LYS A 336 -1.61 1.82 11.76
CA LYS A 336 -2.74 2.21 10.88
C LYS A 336 -4.11 1.84 11.45
N SER A 337 -4.16 0.79 12.27
CA SER A 337 -5.39 0.30 12.92
C SER A 337 -5.58 0.76 14.38
N SER A 338 -4.67 1.58 14.91
CA SER A 338 -4.64 2.00 16.32
C SER A 338 -4.68 3.51 16.48
N THR A 339 -5.27 3.97 17.58
CA THR A 339 -5.23 5.39 18.02
C THR A 339 -3.99 5.74 18.86
N HIS A 340 -3.18 4.73 19.23
CA HIS A 340 -2.02 4.88 20.14
C HIS A 340 -0.70 4.54 19.42
N GLY A 341 -0.44 5.17 18.29
CA GLY A 341 0.72 4.88 17.44
C GLY A 341 2.07 5.01 18.15
N SER A 342 2.25 6.04 18.96
CA SER A 342 3.49 6.31 19.69
C SER A 342 3.81 5.22 20.70
N ILE A 343 2.80 4.70 21.41
CA ILE A 343 2.99 3.62 22.39
C ILE A 343 3.41 2.32 21.71
N ILE A 344 2.78 1.98 20.58
CA ILE A 344 3.14 0.80 19.80
C ILE A 344 4.58 0.91 19.31
N PHE A 345 4.95 2.04 18.73
CA PHE A 345 6.29 2.31 18.25
C PHE A 345 7.33 2.25 19.37
N MET A 346 7.11 2.96 20.48
CA MET A 346 7.98 2.96 21.67
C MET A 346 8.19 1.53 22.21
N THR A 347 7.11 0.79 22.40
CA THR A 347 7.16 -0.59 22.92
C THR A 347 7.97 -1.50 21.99
N PHE A 348 7.80 -1.35 20.69
CA PHE A 348 8.55 -2.12 19.69
C PHE A 348 10.05 -1.81 19.78
N ILE A 349 10.42 -0.52 19.71
CA ILE A 349 11.83 -0.12 19.68
C ILE A 349 12.58 -0.54 20.94
N LEU A 350 11.97 -0.40 22.11
CA LEU A 350 12.57 -0.85 23.37
C LEU A 350 12.80 -2.37 23.37
N LYS A 351 11.86 -3.17 22.87
CA LYS A 351 12.03 -4.62 22.75
C LYS A 351 13.12 -5.00 21.75
N PHE A 352 13.18 -4.31 20.61
CA PHE A 352 14.18 -4.55 19.59
C PHE A 352 15.58 -4.20 20.08
N SER A 353 15.74 -3.08 20.79
CA SER A 353 16.98 -2.67 21.42
C SER A 353 17.46 -3.71 22.46
N ASP A 354 16.57 -4.21 23.32
CA ASP A 354 16.90 -5.30 24.27
C ASP A 354 17.34 -6.59 23.57
N ALA A 355 16.73 -6.93 22.43
CA ALA A 355 17.08 -8.13 21.66
C ALA A 355 18.49 -8.03 21.08
N ILE A 356 18.88 -6.87 20.54
CA ILE A 356 20.25 -6.63 20.03
C ILE A 356 21.25 -6.76 21.16
N TYR A 357 21.04 -6.04 22.28
CA TYR A 357 21.97 -6.01 23.39
C TYR A 357 22.20 -7.38 24.02
N ASN A 358 21.16 -8.21 24.14
CA ASN A 358 21.26 -9.56 24.68
C ASN A 358 21.98 -10.53 23.73
N ASN A 359 21.86 -10.35 22.41
CA ASN A 359 22.57 -11.18 21.44
C ASN A 359 24.07 -10.89 21.41
N ASP A 360 24.49 -9.64 21.50
CA ASP A 360 25.91 -9.26 21.52
C ASP A 360 26.60 -9.75 22.81
N ASN A 361 25.95 -9.68 23.97
CA ASN A 361 26.49 -10.16 25.23
C ASN A 361 26.59 -11.70 25.34
N ASN A 362 25.77 -12.45 24.58
CA ASN A 362 25.89 -13.91 24.48
C ASN A 362 26.99 -14.38 23.53
N SER A 363 27.45 -13.51 22.62
CA SER A 363 28.55 -13.84 21.68
C SER A 363 29.93 -13.73 22.34
N ASP A 364 30.07 -12.86 23.34
CA ASP A 364 31.36 -12.68 24.06
C ASP A 364 31.63 -13.74 25.15
N ASN A 365 30.62 -14.52 25.55
CA ASN A 365 30.75 -15.56 26.57
C ASN A 365 31.13 -16.96 26.03
N ASN A 366 31.37 -17.13 24.72
CA ASN A 366 31.75 -18.41 24.11
C ASN A 366 33.24 -18.54 23.76
N THR A 367 34.13 -17.75 24.39
CA THR A 367 35.58 -17.97 24.33
C THR A 367 36.12 -18.31 25.73
N ILE A 368 35.79 -19.49 26.25
CA ILE A 368 36.52 -20.12 27.35
C ILE A 368 36.99 -21.51 26.90
N LYS A 369 38.30 -21.62 26.86
CA LYS A 369 39.19 -22.73 26.59
C LYS A 369 38.69 -24.09 27.05
N ILE A 370 38.83 -25.04 26.14
CA ILE A 370 38.92 -26.47 26.45
C ILE A 370 40.27 -26.70 27.13
N ASP A 371 40.24 -27.12 28.40
CA ASP A 371 41.34 -27.92 29.00
C ASP A 371 40.71 -29.14 29.67
N GLU A 372 41.15 -30.27 29.20
CA GLU A 372 40.83 -31.60 29.69
C GLU A 372 41.31 -31.76 31.13
N THR A 373 40.46 -32.31 32.00
CA THR A 373 40.89 -33.48 32.83
C THR A 373 39.67 -34.12 33.53
N VAL A 374 39.71 -35.41 33.50
CA VAL A 374 38.90 -36.48 34.04
C VAL A 374 38.81 -36.43 35.57
N GLU A 375 37.66 -36.67 36.21
CA GLU A 375 37.31 -37.83 37.05
C GLU A 375 36.12 -37.63 37.95
N LYS A 376 35.22 -38.59 37.82
CA LYS A 376 34.31 -39.23 38.81
C LYS A 376 34.23 -38.66 40.24
N ASN A 377 33.05 -38.43 40.77
CA ASN A 377 32.39 -39.36 41.71
C ASN A 377 30.99 -38.90 42.20
N LYS A 378 30.21 -39.89 42.28
CA LYS A 378 28.95 -40.20 42.96
C LYS A 378 28.62 -39.51 44.30
N ASN A 379 27.34 -39.34 44.47
CA ASN A 379 26.46 -39.71 45.59
C ASN A 379 25.97 -38.64 46.58
N ASN A 380 24.66 -38.73 46.69
CA ASN A 380 23.77 -38.71 47.90
C ASN A 380 23.14 -37.37 48.34
N ALA A 381 21.88 -37.35 48.09
CA ALA A 381 20.74 -37.45 49.05
C ALA A 381 20.64 -36.42 50.20
N GLY A 382 19.50 -35.87 50.35
CA GLY A 382 18.96 -35.45 51.65
C GLY A 382 18.18 -34.14 51.63
N GLU A 383 16.92 -34.24 51.41
CA GLU A 383 15.76 -33.78 52.21
C GLU A 383 15.75 -32.40 52.90
N ASN A 384 14.64 -31.76 52.63
CA ASN A 384 13.69 -31.12 53.56
C ASN A 384 13.70 -29.60 53.78
N ASN A 385 12.59 -29.06 53.28
CA ASN A 385 11.55 -28.33 54.02
C ASN A 385 11.59 -26.79 54.15
N LYS A 386 10.46 -26.31 53.69
CA LYS A 386 9.53 -25.29 54.21
C LYS A 386 9.58 -23.87 53.65
N LYS A 387 8.51 -23.65 52.93
CA LYS A 387 7.54 -22.53 52.95
C LYS A 387 8.08 -21.11 53.13
N GLU A 388 7.89 -20.33 52.06
CA GLU A 388 7.12 -19.10 52.22
C GLU A 388 6.49 -18.68 50.87
N LYS A 389 5.22 -18.28 50.98
CA LYS A 389 4.38 -17.80 49.87
C LYS A 389 4.89 -16.44 49.40
N ASN A 390 5.18 -16.32 48.10
CA ASN A 390 5.04 -15.05 47.43
C ASN A 390 4.31 -15.26 46.10
N ILE A 391 3.21 -14.54 45.97
CA ILE A 391 2.33 -14.47 44.84
C ILE A 391 3.07 -13.68 43.75
N SER A 392 3.69 -14.36 42.83
CA SER A 392 4.11 -13.79 41.54
C SER A 392 3.14 -14.24 40.46
N ARG A 393 2.39 -13.28 39.96
CA ARG A 393 1.56 -13.47 38.77
C ARG A 393 2.47 -13.90 37.61
N GLU A 394 2.33 -15.14 37.19
CA GLU A 394 2.89 -15.63 35.93
C GLU A 394 2.23 -14.87 34.78
N ILE A 395 3.00 -13.97 34.18
CA ILE A 395 2.74 -13.48 32.80
C ILE A 395 3.14 -14.65 31.92
N LYS A 396 2.15 -15.37 31.42
CA LYS A 396 2.34 -16.41 30.41
C LYS A 396 3.07 -15.80 29.20
N LYS A 397 4.21 -16.40 28.86
CA LYS A 397 4.92 -16.21 27.61
C LYS A 397 3.91 -16.27 26.45
N VAL A 398 3.88 -15.22 25.62
CA VAL A 398 3.25 -15.23 24.30
C VAL A 398 3.93 -16.34 23.51
N GLY A 399 3.14 -17.36 23.13
CA GLY A 399 3.62 -18.53 22.41
C GLY A 399 4.19 -18.12 21.05
N ASN A 400 5.15 -18.89 20.57
CA ASN A 400 5.64 -18.85 19.20
C ASN A 400 4.45 -18.81 18.24
N ILE A 401 4.34 -17.75 17.45
CA ILE A 401 3.42 -17.67 16.31
C ILE A 401 3.94 -18.68 15.29
N GLN A 402 3.32 -19.83 15.22
CA GLN A 402 3.68 -20.88 14.27
C GLN A 402 2.84 -20.62 13.01
N LYS A 403 3.40 -19.88 12.06
CA LYS A 403 2.79 -19.60 10.75
C LYS A 403 2.52 -20.92 10.04
N MET A 404 1.28 -21.11 9.55
CA MET A 404 0.91 -22.31 8.80
C MET A 404 1.63 -22.30 7.45
N SER A 405 2.37 -23.37 7.12
CA SER A 405 3.05 -23.50 5.84
C SER A 405 2.06 -23.73 4.70
N ASP A 406 2.44 -23.33 3.47
CA ASP A 406 1.62 -23.60 2.26
C ASP A 406 1.35 -25.08 2.06
N ASP A 407 2.29 -25.96 2.44
CA ASP A 407 2.12 -27.41 2.38
C ASP A 407 1.05 -27.88 3.37
N GLU A 408 1.02 -27.33 4.58
CA GLU A 408 -0.01 -27.64 5.57
C GLU A 408 -1.38 -27.15 5.13
N ILE A 409 -1.47 -25.95 4.57
CA ILE A 409 -2.71 -25.42 3.97
C ILE A 409 -3.23 -26.37 2.89
N ASN A 410 -2.37 -26.83 1.97
CA ASN A 410 -2.72 -27.76 0.90
C ASN A 410 -3.20 -29.12 1.44
N VAL A 411 -2.56 -29.64 2.49
CA VAL A 411 -2.96 -30.90 3.15
C VAL A 411 -4.32 -30.73 3.83
N ARG A 412 -4.58 -29.65 4.54
CA ARG A 412 -5.86 -29.38 5.22
C ARG A 412 -6.98 -29.20 4.22
N VAL A 413 -6.76 -28.49 3.08
CA VAL A 413 -7.73 -28.35 1.99
C VAL A 413 -8.05 -29.72 1.37
N ASN A 414 -7.03 -30.55 1.08
CA ASN A 414 -7.23 -31.89 0.54
C ASN A 414 -8.05 -32.76 1.54
N ASN A 415 -7.74 -32.71 2.82
CA ASN A 415 -8.42 -33.52 3.83
C ASN A 415 -9.87 -33.08 4.06
N ALA A 416 -10.12 -31.78 4.01
CA ALA A 416 -11.48 -31.23 4.06
C ALA A 416 -12.32 -31.71 2.86
N LEU A 417 -11.75 -31.70 1.66
CA LEU A 417 -12.41 -32.19 0.44
C LEU A 417 -12.61 -33.71 0.45
N ALA A 418 -11.66 -34.48 1.00
CA ALA A 418 -11.74 -35.94 1.10
C ALA A 418 -12.81 -36.41 2.09
N THR A 419 -13.17 -35.61 3.08
CA THR A 419 -14.08 -35.99 4.18
C THR A 419 -15.30 -35.08 4.30
N ALA A 420 -15.60 -34.28 3.26
CA ALA A 420 -16.69 -33.32 3.25
C ALA A 420 -18.07 -33.93 3.55
N SER A 421 -18.88 -33.26 4.36
CA SER A 421 -20.25 -33.65 4.69
C SER A 421 -21.20 -32.45 4.63
N LYS A 422 -22.26 -32.60 3.84
CA LYS A 422 -23.32 -31.59 3.66
C LYS A 422 -24.03 -31.25 4.98
N GLY A 423 -24.30 -32.29 5.80
CA GLY A 423 -24.94 -32.10 7.11
C GLY A 423 -24.11 -31.25 8.05
N VAL A 424 -22.80 -31.51 8.11
CA VAL A 424 -21.88 -30.74 8.93
C VAL A 424 -21.74 -29.31 8.41
N LEU A 425 -21.60 -29.10 7.10
CA LEU A 425 -21.53 -27.75 6.52
C LEU A 425 -22.80 -26.94 6.80
N ASN A 426 -23.98 -27.55 6.69
CA ASN A 426 -25.24 -26.86 7.02
C ASN A 426 -25.31 -26.47 8.50
N ASN A 427 -24.81 -27.32 9.40
CA ASN A 427 -24.70 -26.98 10.83
C ASN A 427 -23.78 -25.78 11.06
N PHE A 428 -22.63 -25.71 10.38
CA PHE A 428 -21.74 -24.53 10.42
C PHE A 428 -22.45 -23.27 9.93
N LYS A 429 -23.12 -23.33 8.77
CA LYS A 429 -23.84 -22.19 8.21
C LYS A 429 -24.95 -21.67 9.11
N ASN A 430 -25.73 -22.58 9.73
CA ASN A 430 -26.83 -22.21 10.61
C ASN A 430 -26.38 -21.60 11.94
N ASN A 431 -25.18 -21.94 12.41
CA ASN A 431 -24.63 -21.44 13.65
C ASN A 431 -23.60 -20.32 13.41
N TRP A 432 -23.33 -19.92 12.16
CA TRP A 432 -22.30 -18.92 11.84
C TRP A 432 -22.57 -17.56 12.45
N SER A 433 -23.84 -17.15 12.54
CA SER A 433 -24.24 -15.88 13.16
C SER A 433 -23.92 -15.81 14.67
N LYS A 434 -23.71 -16.93 15.35
CA LYS A 434 -23.30 -16.96 16.75
C LYS A 434 -21.88 -16.42 16.98
N ILE A 435 -21.09 -16.27 15.93
CA ILE A 435 -19.79 -15.62 15.99
C ILE A 435 -19.93 -14.18 16.49
N ASP A 436 -21.01 -13.49 16.12
CA ASP A 436 -21.29 -12.10 16.53
C ASP A 436 -21.46 -11.97 18.05
N ASP A 437 -21.90 -13.02 18.76
CA ASP A 437 -22.07 -13.01 20.21
C ASP A 437 -20.73 -12.89 20.96
N TYR A 438 -19.60 -13.17 20.30
CA TYR A 438 -18.25 -13.13 20.86
C TYR A 438 -17.46 -11.89 20.51
N LEU A 439 -18.05 -10.90 19.83
CA LEU A 439 -17.38 -9.63 19.46
C LEU A 439 -16.94 -8.80 20.67
N THR A 440 -17.58 -9.01 21.82
CA THR A 440 -17.27 -8.35 23.10
C THR A 440 -16.60 -9.28 24.11
N ASP A 441 -16.26 -10.52 23.75
CA ASP A 441 -15.60 -11.49 24.64
C ASP A 441 -14.13 -11.10 24.83
N GLU A 442 -13.64 -11.04 26.07
CA GLU A 442 -12.26 -10.62 26.39
C GLU A 442 -11.18 -11.45 25.69
N LYS A 443 -11.46 -12.69 25.33
CA LYS A 443 -10.49 -13.63 24.73
C LYS A 443 -10.65 -13.79 23.22
N PHE A 444 -11.89 -13.76 22.72
CA PHE A 444 -12.19 -14.16 21.34
C PHE A 444 -12.71 -13.03 20.46
N SER A 445 -12.78 -11.78 20.96
CA SER A 445 -13.25 -10.62 20.18
C SER A 445 -12.47 -10.40 18.88
N VAL A 446 -11.15 -10.60 18.89
CA VAL A 446 -10.31 -10.43 17.69
C VAL A 446 -10.62 -11.53 16.66
N VAL A 447 -10.65 -12.80 17.09
CA VAL A 447 -10.93 -13.93 16.19
C VAL A 447 -12.34 -13.86 15.64
N SER A 448 -13.35 -13.54 16.47
CA SER A 448 -14.74 -13.40 16.01
C SER A 448 -14.89 -12.24 15.02
N GLY A 449 -14.20 -11.11 15.25
CA GLY A 449 -14.17 -9.98 14.33
C GLY A 449 -13.57 -10.34 12.96
N LEU A 450 -12.47 -11.08 12.93
CA LEU A 450 -11.84 -11.56 11.69
C LEU A 450 -12.74 -12.56 10.94
N LEU A 451 -13.39 -13.49 11.65
CA LEU A 451 -14.24 -14.51 11.03
C LEU A 451 -15.54 -13.98 10.44
N LYS A 452 -15.93 -12.75 10.73
CA LYS A 452 -17.13 -12.11 10.19
C LYS A 452 -17.10 -11.97 8.66
N ASP A 453 -15.92 -11.76 8.10
CA ASP A 453 -15.71 -11.62 6.65
C ASP A 453 -15.53 -12.98 5.93
N PHE A 454 -15.73 -14.10 6.65
CA PHE A 454 -15.61 -15.44 6.09
C PHE A 454 -16.94 -16.14 5.93
N VAL A 455 -16.96 -17.06 4.93
CA VAL A 455 -18.07 -17.98 4.72
C VAL A 455 -17.54 -19.41 4.77
N PRO A 456 -18.15 -20.33 5.53
CA PRO A 456 -17.78 -21.73 5.50
C PRO A 456 -18.20 -22.35 4.16
N VAL A 457 -17.24 -22.93 3.42
CA VAL A 457 -17.44 -23.46 2.06
C VAL A 457 -17.37 -24.98 1.99
N VAL A 458 -16.58 -25.61 2.85
CA VAL A 458 -16.54 -27.07 3.05
C VAL A 458 -16.39 -27.37 4.52
N ALA A 459 -17.09 -28.38 5.03
CA ALA A 459 -16.92 -28.84 6.40
C ALA A 459 -17.05 -30.35 6.51
N SER A 460 -16.32 -30.92 7.47
CA SER A 460 -16.40 -32.31 7.90
C SER A 460 -16.32 -32.35 9.44
N GLU A 461 -16.38 -33.53 10.02
CA GLU A 461 -16.22 -33.68 11.48
C GLU A 461 -14.85 -33.21 12.01
N LYS A 462 -13.82 -33.19 11.15
CA LYS A 462 -12.44 -32.84 11.57
C LYS A 462 -11.87 -31.62 10.88
N TYR A 463 -12.40 -31.17 9.73
CA TYR A 463 -11.84 -30.11 8.91
C TYR A 463 -12.92 -29.13 8.46
N VAL A 464 -12.58 -27.85 8.44
CA VAL A 464 -13.43 -26.80 7.83
C VAL A 464 -12.59 -25.86 6.97
N ILE A 465 -13.10 -25.55 5.77
CA ILE A 465 -12.56 -24.52 4.91
C ILE A 465 -13.46 -23.28 5.02
N VAL A 466 -12.85 -22.15 5.34
CA VAL A 466 -13.52 -20.86 5.35
C VAL A 466 -12.92 -19.97 4.24
N ALA A 467 -13.75 -19.23 3.52
CA ALA A 467 -13.33 -18.40 2.39
C ALA A 467 -13.69 -16.93 2.59
N SER A 468 -12.79 -16.03 2.18
CA SER A 468 -12.99 -14.58 2.17
C SER A 468 -12.37 -13.96 0.91
N ASP A 469 -12.86 -12.78 0.51
CA ASP A 469 -12.29 -12.02 -0.62
C ASP A 469 -11.02 -11.25 -0.21
N LEU A 470 -10.76 -11.09 1.09
CA LEU A 470 -9.67 -10.28 1.64
C LEU A 470 -8.43 -11.14 1.95
N ILE A 471 -7.38 -11.05 1.14
CA ILE A 471 -6.13 -11.83 1.29
C ILE A 471 -5.50 -11.61 2.67
N SER A 472 -5.41 -10.36 3.14
CA SER A 472 -4.79 -10.02 4.43
C SER A 472 -5.50 -10.65 5.64
N VAL A 473 -6.83 -10.86 5.55
CA VAL A 473 -7.60 -11.50 6.61
C VAL A 473 -7.45 -13.02 6.56
N VAL A 474 -7.33 -13.59 5.35
CA VAL A 474 -7.03 -15.02 5.15
C VAL A 474 -5.67 -15.37 5.76
N ASP A 475 -4.63 -14.57 5.48
CA ASP A 475 -3.30 -14.79 6.03
C ASP A 475 -3.34 -14.70 7.57
N ARG A 476 -4.04 -13.71 8.11
CA ARG A 476 -4.17 -13.51 9.56
C ARG A 476 -4.84 -14.70 10.28
N ILE A 477 -5.90 -15.28 9.70
CA ILE A 477 -6.57 -16.47 10.26
C ILE A 477 -5.63 -17.68 10.25
N ASN A 478 -4.82 -17.84 9.21
CA ASN A 478 -3.86 -18.94 9.09
C ASN A 478 -2.63 -18.75 10.01
N ASP A 479 -2.24 -17.50 10.30
CA ASP A 479 -1.18 -17.18 11.25
C ASP A 479 -1.63 -17.37 12.71
N ASP A 480 -2.89 -17.02 13.05
CA ASP A 480 -3.47 -17.14 14.39
C ASP A 480 -4.28 -18.46 14.55
N ILE A 481 -3.93 -19.52 13.80
CA ILE A 481 -4.75 -20.74 13.65
C ILE A 481 -5.09 -21.44 14.97
N ILE A 482 -4.19 -21.41 15.93
CA ILE A 482 -4.39 -22.06 17.24
C ILE A 482 -5.54 -21.39 18.00
N ASP A 483 -5.59 -20.05 17.99
CA ASP A 483 -6.66 -19.30 18.66
C ASP A 483 -7.99 -19.46 17.92
N VAL A 484 -7.94 -19.55 16.59
CA VAL A 484 -9.11 -19.82 15.74
C VAL A 484 -9.68 -21.21 16.03
N GLU A 485 -8.84 -22.24 16.09
CA GLU A 485 -9.28 -23.61 16.41
C GLU A 485 -9.80 -23.73 17.85
N MET A 486 -9.21 -23.01 18.81
CA MET A 486 -9.75 -22.90 20.17
C MET A 486 -11.12 -22.22 20.19
N PHE A 487 -11.32 -21.19 19.39
CA PHE A 487 -12.61 -20.51 19.26
C PHE A 487 -13.67 -21.43 18.64
N PHE A 488 -13.33 -22.16 17.56
CA PHE A 488 -14.23 -23.13 16.93
C PHE A 488 -14.60 -24.25 17.90
N ARG A 489 -13.65 -24.74 18.70
CA ARG A 489 -13.94 -25.73 19.74
C ARG A 489 -14.95 -25.21 20.78
N LYS A 490 -14.86 -23.92 21.16
CA LYS A 490 -15.82 -23.29 22.07
C LYS A 490 -17.20 -23.12 21.44
N LEU A 491 -17.24 -22.78 20.15
CA LEU A 491 -18.48 -22.47 19.43
C LEU A 491 -19.25 -23.72 19.03
N PHE A 492 -18.56 -24.81 18.64
CA PHE A 492 -19.15 -26.01 18.07
C PHE A 492 -19.01 -27.26 18.94
N ASP A 493 -18.30 -27.18 20.08
CA ASP A 493 -18.10 -28.24 21.09
C ASP A 493 -17.33 -29.48 20.57
N PHE A 494 -16.51 -29.33 19.50
CA PHE A 494 -15.60 -30.37 19.04
C PHE A 494 -14.31 -29.79 18.40
N ASN A 495 -13.26 -30.63 18.31
CA ASN A 495 -11.98 -30.21 17.76
C ASN A 495 -12.02 -30.23 16.24
N ILE A 496 -11.73 -29.10 15.61
CA ILE A 496 -11.74 -28.92 14.15
C ILE A 496 -10.43 -28.29 13.72
N PHE A 497 -9.86 -28.81 12.65
CA PHE A 497 -8.77 -28.17 11.93
C PHE A 497 -9.35 -27.15 10.95
N VAL A 498 -9.03 -25.89 11.14
CA VAL A 498 -9.50 -24.78 10.31
C VAL A 498 -8.46 -24.47 9.25
N VAL A 499 -8.91 -24.08 8.05
CA VAL A 499 -8.05 -23.49 7.04
C VAL A 499 -8.79 -22.37 6.34
N ALA A 500 -8.15 -21.19 6.23
CA ALA A 500 -8.68 -20.06 5.50
C ALA A 500 -8.06 -19.98 4.11
N ILE A 501 -8.88 -19.70 3.09
CA ILE A 501 -8.44 -19.51 1.70
C ILE A 501 -9.18 -18.33 1.07
N THR A 502 -8.65 -17.78 -0.02
CA THR A 502 -9.37 -16.75 -0.78
C THR A 502 -10.52 -17.36 -1.57
N THR A 503 -11.57 -16.56 -1.82
CA THR A 503 -12.71 -16.99 -2.64
C THR A 503 -12.29 -17.43 -4.05
N ASP A 504 -11.27 -16.80 -4.64
CA ASP A 504 -10.75 -17.18 -5.95
C ASP A 504 -10.01 -18.51 -5.89
N ARG A 505 -9.15 -18.73 -4.88
CA ARG A 505 -8.51 -20.02 -4.64
C ARG A 505 -9.55 -21.13 -4.42
N TRP A 506 -10.64 -20.83 -3.70
CA TRP A 506 -11.73 -21.77 -3.51
C TRP A 506 -12.39 -22.16 -4.85
N LYS A 507 -12.67 -21.21 -5.75
CA LYS A 507 -13.22 -21.49 -7.09
C LYS A 507 -12.31 -22.44 -7.88
N ASP A 508 -10.99 -22.21 -7.82
CA ASP A 508 -10.00 -23.04 -8.52
C ASP A 508 -9.93 -24.46 -7.92
N GLU A 509 -9.88 -24.58 -6.58
CA GLU A 509 -9.85 -25.89 -5.91
C GLU A 509 -11.14 -26.67 -6.15
N LYS A 510 -12.31 -26.01 -6.13
CA LYS A 510 -13.60 -26.60 -6.48
C LYS A 510 -13.60 -27.16 -7.90
N ASN A 511 -13.14 -26.38 -8.89
CA ASN A 511 -13.06 -26.77 -10.29
C ASN A 511 -12.11 -27.97 -10.50
N LYS A 512 -10.94 -27.93 -9.86
CA LYS A 512 -9.98 -29.04 -9.86
C LYS A 512 -10.58 -30.30 -9.23
N TYR A 513 -11.26 -30.18 -8.11
CA TYR A 513 -11.89 -31.29 -7.43
C TYR A 513 -12.95 -31.99 -8.33
N VAL A 514 -13.86 -31.19 -8.90
CA VAL A 514 -14.90 -31.71 -9.82
C VAL A 514 -14.29 -32.38 -11.05
N SER A 515 -13.26 -31.81 -11.65
CA SER A 515 -12.54 -32.39 -12.79
C SER A 515 -11.87 -33.71 -12.42
N ASN A 516 -11.19 -33.77 -11.28
CA ASN A 516 -10.48 -34.96 -10.81
C ASN A 516 -11.44 -36.11 -10.51
N ILE A 517 -12.58 -35.84 -9.88
CA ILE A 517 -13.62 -36.88 -9.65
C ILE A 517 -14.19 -37.37 -10.95
N LYS A 518 -14.50 -36.52 -11.94
CA LYS A 518 -14.95 -36.93 -13.27
C LYS A 518 -13.93 -37.85 -13.98
N ASN A 519 -12.63 -37.64 -13.70
CA ASN A 519 -11.53 -38.45 -14.21
C ASN A 519 -11.22 -39.70 -13.36
N GLY A 520 -12.06 -40.02 -12.36
CA GLY A 520 -11.90 -41.20 -11.50
C GLY A 520 -10.82 -41.10 -10.42
N ILE A 521 -10.28 -39.90 -10.17
CA ILE A 521 -9.26 -39.67 -9.14
C ILE A 521 -9.97 -39.55 -7.78
N LYS A 522 -9.61 -40.40 -6.83
CA LYS A 522 -10.15 -40.38 -5.47
C LYS A 522 -9.24 -39.53 -4.56
N TYR A 523 -9.87 -38.76 -3.69
CA TYR A 523 -9.16 -38.01 -2.63
C TYR A 523 -9.03 -38.87 -1.38
N TYR A 524 -7.84 -38.85 -0.77
CA TYR A 524 -7.56 -39.60 0.47
C TYR A 524 -7.05 -38.62 1.51
N VAL A 525 -7.32 -38.89 2.79
CA VAL A 525 -6.79 -38.11 3.91
C VAL A 525 -5.27 -38.29 3.97
N LYS A 526 -4.54 -37.19 3.99
CA LYS A 526 -3.08 -37.16 4.12
C LYS A 526 -2.72 -36.87 5.59
N GLU A 527 -1.65 -37.49 6.09
CA GLU A 527 -1.18 -37.23 7.44
C GLU A 527 -0.66 -35.79 7.57
N LEU A 528 -1.14 -35.08 8.58
CA LEU A 528 -0.52 -33.86 9.10
C LEU A 528 0.64 -34.31 10.01
N ASN A 529 1.86 -33.88 9.75
CA ASN A 529 3.02 -34.23 10.56
C ASN A 529 2.79 -33.84 12.04
N LYS A 530 2.46 -34.90 12.85
CA LYS A 530 2.32 -35.00 14.29
C LYS A 530 1.17 -34.26 15.03
N SER A 531 0.11 -34.95 15.25
CA SER A 531 -0.33 -35.48 16.58
C SER A 531 -1.55 -36.39 16.39
N ASN A 532 -1.51 -37.55 17.03
CA ASN A 532 -2.41 -38.73 16.96
C ASN A 532 -3.90 -38.39 17.06
N VAL A 533 -4.74 -39.01 16.22
CA VAL A 533 -6.02 -39.66 16.61
C VAL A 533 -6.54 -40.57 15.48
N ASP A 534 -7.06 -41.70 15.88
CA ASP A 534 -7.45 -42.91 15.17
C ASP A 534 -8.48 -42.81 14.04
N GLU A 535 -8.36 -43.78 13.12
CA GLU A 535 -9.24 -44.07 11.97
C GLU A 535 -10.63 -44.57 12.39
N THR A 536 -11.69 -44.16 11.69
CA THR A 536 -12.77 -45.11 11.27
C THR A 536 -13.76 -44.52 10.25
N LYS A 537 -14.03 -45.37 9.24
CA LYS A 537 -15.21 -45.57 8.38
C LYS A 537 -15.45 -44.72 7.14
N ASN A 538 -15.36 -45.45 6.01
CA ASN A 538 -15.75 -45.10 4.64
C ASN A 538 -17.26 -44.79 4.51
N ASN A 539 -17.57 -43.56 4.08
CA ASN A 539 -18.76 -43.27 3.27
C ASN A 539 -18.29 -42.67 1.95
N ASN A 540 -19.01 -42.97 0.87
CA ASN A 540 -18.62 -42.56 -0.46
C ASN A 540 -18.81 -41.03 -0.61
N PRO A 541 -17.74 -40.23 -0.64
CA PRO A 541 -17.87 -38.78 -0.51
C PRO A 541 -18.32 -38.07 -1.79
N VAL A 542 -18.51 -38.84 -2.88
CA VAL A 542 -18.77 -38.28 -4.23
C VAL A 542 -20.19 -37.76 -4.34
N ASP A 543 -21.17 -38.50 -3.85
CA ASP A 543 -22.61 -38.17 -3.98
C ASP A 543 -22.99 -37.00 -3.04
N GLU A 544 -22.41 -36.96 -1.84
CA GLU A 544 -22.63 -35.85 -0.88
C GLU A 544 -22.02 -34.53 -1.36
N LEU A 545 -20.89 -34.56 -2.09
CA LEU A 545 -20.19 -33.34 -2.53
C LEU A 545 -20.78 -32.77 -3.81
N ILE A 546 -21.30 -33.59 -4.71
CA ILE A 546 -22.06 -33.15 -5.89
C ILE A 546 -23.29 -32.36 -5.43
N ASP A 547 -24.00 -32.86 -4.43
CA ASP A 547 -25.13 -32.18 -3.80
C ASP A 547 -24.74 -30.87 -3.08
N LEU A 548 -23.55 -30.81 -2.50
CA LEU A 548 -23.02 -29.66 -1.76
C LEU A 548 -22.63 -28.50 -2.69
N LEU A 549 -22.17 -28.83 -3.92
CA LEU A 549 -21.69 -27.86 -4.89
C LEU A 549 -22.80 -27.33 -5.83
N GLY A 550 -24.01 -27.93 -5.76
CA GLY A 550 -25.22 -27.54 -6.52
C GLY A 550 -25.22 -27.98 -7.97
N ASP A 551 -26.41 -28.19 -8.56
CA ASP A 551 -26.66 -28.67 -9.92
C ASP A 551 -26.10 -27.77 -11.04
N SER A 552 -25.67 -26.57 -10.74
CA SER A 552 -25.10 -25.61 -11.70
C SER A 552 -23.72 -26.01 -12.27
N VAL A 553 -23.14 -27.13 -11.80
CA VAL A 553 -21.82 -27.63 -12.24
C VAL A 553 -21.95 -28.79 -13.24
N ILE A 554 -23.16 -29.28 -13.48
CA ILE A 554 -23.42 -30.41 -14.37
C ILE A 554 -24.36 -29.97 -15.51
N GLU A 555 -23.84 -29.25 -16.50
CA GLU A 555 -24.40 -29.30 -17.84
C GLU A 555 -23.86 -30.57 -18.55
N TYR A 556 -24.74 -31.53 -18.71
CA TYR A 556 -24.47 -32.67 -19.58
C TYR A 556 -24.44 -32.20 -21.05
N LYS A 557 -23.33 -32.45 -21.69
CA LYS A 557 -23.31 -32.70 -23.13
C LYS A 557 -23.19 -34.19 -23.39
#